data_c7bf437df600d6964587d68ce1cc953b
#
_entry.id   c7bf437df600d6964587d68ce1cc953b
#
_cell.length_a   1.000
_cell.length_b   1.000
_cell.length_c   1.000
_cell.angle_alpha   90.00
_cell.angle_beta   90.00
_cell.angle_gamma   90.00
#
_symmetry.space_group_name_H-M   'P 1'
#
loop_
_entity.id
_entity.type
_entity.pdbx_description
1 polymer ?
#
loop_
_entity_poly.entity_id
_entity_poly.type
_entity_poly.pdbx_seq_one_letter_code
_entity_poly.pdbx_strand_id
1 'polypeptide(L)'
;MIKIIDNFFDDVLFKNIQNHVSTKLCFEPRYLPYTTEKTKETHYGSRFVLTQDPNLFKTFIKQCEKTFKIKIKETYKDSGVDLRNLDFFIPHDDVPTGSKINILIMIKGRTAVNNGTVFYHKEKDKSVLDIHVGFRENRAVLFPSSWVHSAHARKEDDVKRYTATLFVTDYEE
;
A
#
# COMPACT_ATOMS: atom_id res chain seq x y z
N MET A 1 3.84 0.97 16.61
CA MET A 1 4.18 -0.48 16.49
C MET A 1 3.83 -0.93 15.08
N ILE A 2 4.67 -1.74 14.42
CA ILE A 2 4.35 -2.39 13.14
C ILE A 2 3.84 -3.81 13.39
N LYS A 3 2.78 -4.23 12.68
CA LYS A 3 2.29 -5.62 12.69
C LYS A 3 2.38 -6.18 11.28
N ILE A 4 2.98 -7.35 11.10
CA ILE A 4 3.15 -8.04 9.82
C ILE A 4 2.46 -9.38 9.90
N ILE A 5 1.54 -9.65 8.99
CA ILE A 5 0.73 -10.87 8.96
C ILE A 5 0.85 -11.51 7.58
N ASP A 6 1.37 -12.73 7.52
CA ASP A 6 1.36 -13.56 6.31
C ASP A 6 0.06 -14.38 6.23
N ASN A 7 -0.29 -14.82 5.03
CA ASN A 7 -1.53 -15.56 4.75
C ASN A 7 -2.76 -14.81 5.29
N PHE A 8 -2.83 -13.52 4.99
CA PHE A 8 -3.82 -12.59 5.52
C PHE A 8 -5.26 -12.99 5.16
N PHE A 9 -5.50 -13.41 3.92
CA PHE A 9 -6.75 -14.04 3.47
C PHE A 9 -6.56 -15.55 3.38
N ASP A 10 -7.67 -16.30 3.39
CA ASP A 10 -7.63 -17.69 2.96
C ASP A 10 -7.26 -17.81 1.48
N ASP A 11 -6.69 -18.94 1.07
CA ASP A 11 -6.09 -19.09 -0.26
C ASP A 11 -7.10 -18.95 -1.40
N VAL A 12 -8.34 -19.40 -1.22
CA VAL A 12 -9.39 -19.33 -2.25
C VAL A 12 -9.83 -17.88 -2.45
N LEU A 13 -10.13 -17.19 -1.36
CA LEU A 13 -10.49 -15.78 -1.40
C LEU A 13 -9.35 -14.94 -1.95
N PHE A 14 -8.11 -15.22 -1.55
CA PHE A 14 -6.95 -14.47 -2.04
C PHE A 14 -6.76 -14.61 -3.56
N LYS A 15 -6.85 -15.81 -4.10
CA LYS A 15 -6.78 -16.04 -5.56
C LYS A 15 -7.88 -15.30 -6.32
N ASN A 16 -9.09 -15.27 -5.76
CA ASN A 16 -10.19 -14.50 -6.34
C ASN A 16 -9.90 -13.00 -6.35
N ILE A 17 -9.35 -12.46 -5.24
CA ILE A 17 -8.92 -11.06 -5.15
C ILE A 17 -7.81 -10.77 -6.17
N GLN A 18 -6.78 -11.61 -6.27
CA GLN A 18 -5.69 -11.43 -7.24
C GLN A 18 -6.21 -11.37 -8.68
N ASN A 19 -7.09 -12.30 -9.04
CA ASN A 19 -7.70 -12.34 -10.37
C ASN A 19 -8.54 -11.08 -10.61
N HIS A 20 -9.43 -10.73 -9.68
CA HIS A 20 -10.29 -9.56 -9.78
C HIS A 20 -9.48 -8.28 -9.96
N VAL A 21 -8.47 -8.05 -9.10
CA VAL A 21 -7.60 -6.88 -9.14
C VAL A 21 -6.82 -6.78 -10.46
N SER A 22 -6.31 -7.89 -10.97
CA SER A 22 -5.45 -7.86 -12.16
C SER A 22 -6.19 -7.88 -13.49
N THR A 23 -7.50 -8.20 -13.51
CA THR A 23 -8.27 -8.38 -14.76
C THR A 23 -9.53 -7.54 -14.86
N LYS A 24 -10.08 -7.03 -13.75
CA LYS A 24 -11.37 -6.34 -13.71
C LYS A 24 -11.29 -4.87 -13.32
N LEU A 25 -10.28 -4.48 -12.53
CA LEU A 25 -10.18 -3.10 -12.08
C LEU A 25 -9.57 -2.20 -13.16
N CYS A 26 -10.16 -1.01 -13.33
CA CYS A 26 -9.66 0.05 -14.19
C CYS A 26 -8.83 1.02 -13.36
N PHE A 27 -7.54 1.09 -13.62
CA PHE A 27 -6.60 1.93 -12.88
C PHE A 27 -6.42 3.28 -13.53
N GLU A 28 -6.52 4.34 -12.74
CA GLU A 28 -6.25 5.71 -13.17
C GLU A 28 -4.78 6.07 -12.95
N PRO A 29 -4.10 6.70 -13.93
CA PRO A 29 -2.72 7.13 -13.77
C PRO A 29 -2.53 8.10 -12.60
N ARG A 30 -1.42 7.98 -11.90
CA ARG A 30 -0.99 8.88 -10.81
C ARG A 30 0.38 9.45 -11.13
N TYR A 31 0.52 10.75 -10.93
CA TYR A 31 1.72 11.52 -11.23
C TYR A 31 2.25 12.16 -9.96
N LEU A 32 3.58 12.27 -9.85
CA LEU A 32 4.20 12.99 -8.76
C LEU A 32 3.91 14.49 -8.91
N PRO A 33 3.36 15.16 -7.87
CA PRO A 33 2.99 16.57 -7.97
C PRO A 33 4.17 17.53 -8.00
N TYR A 34 5.42 17.04 -7.89
CA TYR A 34 6.61 17.88 -7.75
C TYR A 34 7.70 17.50 -8.72
N THR A 35 7.78 18.27 -9.81
CA THR A 35 9.06 18.58 -10.42
C THR A 35 9.13 20.10 -10.57
N THR A 36 9.97 20.71 -9.74
CA THR A 36 10.47 22.05 -10.01
C THR A 36 11.12 22.01 -11.38
N GLU A 37 10.65 22.90 -12.27
CA GLU A 37 11.17 23.14 -13.59
C GLU A 37 10.90 22.10 -14.69
N LYS A 38 9.92 22.44 -15.54
CA LYS A 38 9.79 22.05 -16.97
C LYS A 38 9.85 20.57 -17.35
N THR A 39 9.74 19.64 -16.43
CA THR A 39 9.76 18.22 -16.77
C THR A 39 8.38 17.60 -16.63
N LYS A 40 8.05 16.81 -17.64
CA LYS A 40 6.90 15.94 -17.72
C LYS A 40 6.54 15.35 -16.36
N GLU A 41 5.27 15.45 -15.98
CA GLU A 41 4.71 14.77 -14.84
C GLU A 41 5.21 13.33 -14.79
N THR A 42 5.97 12.98 -13.76
CA THR A 42 6.53 11.63 -13.67
C THR A 42 5.45 10.66 -13.22
N HIS A 43 5.01 9.82 -14.14
CA HIS A 43 4.07 8.75 -13.86
C HIS A 43 4.71 7.71 -12.93
N TYR A 44 4.22 7.59 -11.69
CA TYR A 44 4.76 6.66 -10.70
C TYR A 44 3.95 5.37 -10.54
N GLY A 45 2.78 5.31 -11.13
CA GLY A 45 1.89 4.17 -11.06
C GLY A 45 0.46 4.54 -11.39
N SER A 46 -0.44 3.64 -11.12
CA SER A 46 -1.87 3.86 -11.31
C SER A 46 -2.62 3.38 -10.07
N ARG A 47 -3.76 3.99 -9.77
CA ARG A 47 -4.58 3.65 -8.60
C ARG A 47 -6.02 3.39 -9.00
N PHE A 48 -6.60 2.37 -8.37
CA PHE A 48 -8.04 2.13 -8.31
C PHE A 48 -8.54 2.48 -6.91
N VAL A 49 -9.52 3.38 -6.81
CA VAL A 49 -10.10 3.79 -5.51
C VAL A 49 -11.09 2.72 -5.05
N LEU A 50 -10.86 2.14 -3.87
CA LEU A 50 -11.61 0.99 -3.37
C LEU A 50 -13.11 1.24 -3.18
N THR A 51 -13.52 2.48 -2.92
CA THR A 51 -14.96 2.81 -2.79
C THR A 51 -15.72 2.63 -4.10
N GLN A 52 -15.05 2.55 -5.24
CA GLN A 52 -15.65 2.25 -6.54
C GLN A 52 -16.04 0.77 -6.70
N ASP A 53 -15.50 -0.12 -5.82
CA ASP A 53 -15.92 -1.52 -5.70
C ASP A 53 -16.31 -1.83 -4.25
N PRO A 54 -17.58 -1.60 -3.87
CA PRO A 54 -18.04 -1.78 -2.49
C PRO A 54 -17.87 -3.20 -1.94
N ASN A 55 -17.90 -4.21 -2.79
CA ASN A 55 -17.74 -5.61 -2.36
C ASN A 55 -16.28 -5.92 -2.02
N LEU A 56 -15.35 -5.48 -2.86
CA LEU A 56 -13.93 -5.61 -2.61
C LEU A 56 -13.52 -4.80 -1.36
N PHE A 57 -14.01 -3.57 -1.26
CA PHE A 57 -13.75 -2.70 -0.12
C PHE A 57 -14.24 -3.32 1.19
N LYS A 58 -15.49 -3.79 1.23
CA LYS A 58 -16.07 -4.48 2.40
C LYS A 58 -15.30 -5.73 2.78
N THR A 59 -14.81 -6.48 1.79
CA THR A 59 -13.98 -7.68 2.02
C THR A 59 -12.68 -7.32 2.71
N PHE A 60 -12.00 -6.26 2.28
CA PHE A 60 -10.77 -5.78 2.92
C PHE A 60 -11.02 -5.28 4.33
N ILE A 61 -12.05 -4.43 4.55
CA ILE A 61 -12.42 -3.93 5.88
C ILE A 61 -12.65 -5.10 6.84
N LYS A 62 -13.54 -6.03 6.49
CA LYS A 62 -13.86 -7.19 7.35
C LYS A 62 -12.62 -8.00 7.74
N GLN A 63 -11.72 -8.25 6.78
CA GLN A 63 -10.51 -9.02 7.06
C GLN A 63 -9.54 -8.24 7.95
N CYS A 64 -9.41 -6.94 7.73
CA CYS A 64 -8.59 -6.07 8.58
C CYS A 64 -9.11 -6.04 10.01
N GLU A 65 -10.40 -5.81 10.21
CA GLU A 65 -11.05 -5.80 11.53
C GLU A 65 -10.84 -7.13 12.26
N LYS A 66 -11.08 -8.25 11.56
CA LYS A 66 -10.89 -9.60 12.11
C LYS A 66 -9.45 -9.86 12.56
N THR A 67 -8.49 -9.49 11.68
CA THR A 67 -7.08 -9.86 11.89
C THR A 67 -6.39 -8.96 12.90
N PHE A 68 -6.62 -7.66 12.82
CA PHE A 68 -5.94 -6.68 13.69
C PHE A 68 -6.68 -6.41 14.99
N LYS A 69 -7.90 -6.95 15.16
CA LYS A 69 -8.77 -6.74 16.33
C LYS A 69 -9.11 -5.28 16.56
N ILE A 70 -9.46 -4.59 15.51
CA ILE A 70 -9.89 -3.19 15.50
C ILE A 70 -11.27 -3.11 14.84
N LYS A 71 -12.00 -2.04 15.14
CA LYS A 71 -13.23 -1.67 14.45
C LYS A 71 -12.99 -0.43 13.62
N ILE A 72 -12.94 -0.55 12.30
CA ILE A 72 -12.71 0.58 11.38
C ILE A 72 -14.00 1.38 11.24
N LYS A 73 -13.95 2.66 11.62
CA LYS A 73 -15.07 3.60 11.54
C LYS A 73 -15.03 4.40 10.25
N GLU A 74 -13.83 4.83 9.86
CA GLU A 74 -13.65 5.68 8.71
C GLU A 74 -12.30 5.41 8.02
N THR A 75 -12.30 5.59 6.69
CA THR A 75 -11.07 5.56 5.88
C THR A 75 -11.00 6.79 4.99
N TYR A 76 -9.79 7.22 4.67
CA TYR A 76 -9.59 8.27 3.70
C TYR A 76 -10.11 7.85 2.31
N LYS A 77 -10.74 8.79 1.62
CA LYS A 77 -11.43 8.57 0.33
C LYS A 77 -10.57 7.95 -0.76
N ASP A 78 -9.25 8.22 -0.76
CA ASP A 78 -8.29 7.65 -1.73
C ASP A 78 -7.67 6.32 -1.27
N SER A 79 -8.23 5.64 -0.25
CA SER A 79 -7.88 4.25 0.03
C SER A 79 -8.06 3.41 -1.22
N GLY A 80 -7.02 2.70 -1.66
CA GLY A 80 -7.03 2.16 -3.02
C GLY A 80 -6.07 0.99 -3.25
N VAL A 81 -6.18 0.41 -4.44
CA VAL A 81 -5.20 -0.53 -4.98
C VAL A 81 -4.26 0.22 -5.89
N ASP A 82 -2.96 0.11 -5.65
CA ASP A 82 -1.91 0.68 -6.48
C ASP A 82 -1.31 -0.37 -7.39
N LEU A 83 -1.14 0.00 -8.65
CA LEU A 83 -0.27 -0.65 -9.60
C LEU A 83 0.98 0.22 -9.74
N ARG A 84 2.12 -0.25 -9.26
CA ARG A 84 3.37 0.51 -9.23
C ARG A 84 4.22 0.26 -10.47
N ASN A 85 4.78 1.36 -11.01
CA ASN A 85 5.64 1.38 -12.19
C ASN A 85 7.06 1.88 -11.88
N LEU A 86 7.27 2.52 -10.71
CA LEU A 86 8.57 3.04 -10.30
C LEU A 86 9.29 2.09 -9.38
N ASP A 87 10.61 2.07 -9.51
CA ASP A 87 11.53 1.32 -8.67
C ASP A 87 11.59 1.85 -7.25
N PHE A 88 11.43 3.14 -7.12
CA PHE A 88 11.56 3.88 -5.88
C PHE A 88 10.51 4.97 -5.80
N PHE A 89 9.88 5.09 -4.65
CA PHE A 89 9.00 6.20 -4.32
C PHE A 89 9.63 7.03 -3.21
N ILE A 90 9.55 8.35 -3.32
CA ILE A 90 10.14 9.26 -2.34
C ILE A 90 9.66 8.92 -0.92
N PRO A 91 10.57 8.85 0.08
CA PRO A 91 10.17 8.67 1.47
C PRO A 91 9.18 9.73 1.93
N HIS A 92 8.04 9.30 2.46
CA HIS A 92 6.94 10.16 2.90
C HIS A 92 6.22 9.53 4.08
N ASP A 93 5.45 10.35 4.79
CA ASP A 93 4.43 9.89 5.71
C ASP A 93 3.03 10.14 5.11
N ASP A 94 2.02 9.55 5.72
CA ASP A 94 0.63 9.70 5.27
C ASP A 94 -0.22 10.56 6.21
N VAL A 95 0.40 11.31 7.13
CA VAL A 95 -0.29 12.26 8.02
C VAL A 95 -1.21 13.23 7.27
N PRO A 96 -0.83 13.75 6.07
CA PRO A 96 -1.70 14.64 5.30
C PRO A 96 -3.04 14.03 4.87
N THR A 97 -3.19 12.70 4.88
CA THR A 97 -4.47 12.03 4.60
C THR A 97 -5.43 12.08 5.80
N GLY A 98 -4.97 12.51 6.98
CA GLY A 98 -5.71 12.43 8.24
C GLY A 98 -5.75 11.02 8.84
N SER A 99 -5.06 10.05 8.24
CA SER A 99 -5.04 8.68 8.76
C SER A 99 -4.24 8.58 10.06
N LYS A 100 -4.70 7.72 10.97
CA LYS A 100 -4.02 7.35 12.22
C LYS A 100 -3.10 6.15 11.99
N ILE A 101 -3.59 5.20 11.23
CA ILE A 101 -2.86 3.99 10.84
C ILE A 101 -3.08 3.68 9.36
N ASN A 102 -2.12 3.00 8.77
CA ASN A 102 -2.21 2.45 7.43
C ASN A 102 -2.18 0.93 7.47
N ILE A 103 -2.96 0.31 6.59
CA ILE A 103 -2.93 -1.13 6.38
C ILE A 103 -2.59 -1.38 4.92
N LEU A 104 -1.38 -1.86 4.67
CA LEU A 104 -0.88 -2.21 3.35
C LEU A 104 -1.05 -3.71 3.12
N ILE A 105 -1.68 -4.10 2.02
CA ILE A 105 -1.91 -5.50 1.64
C ILE A 105 -1.19 -5.77 0.32
N MET A 106 -0.28 -6.74 0.31
CA MET A 106 0.50 -7.14 -0.86
C MET A 106 -0.28 -8.18 -1.67
N ILE A 107 -0.78 -7.78 -2.84
CA ILE A 107 -1.74 -8.59 -3.61
C ILE A 107 -1.02 -9.44 -4.67
N LYS A 108 -0.23 -8.83 -5.54
CA LYS A 108 0.45 -9.53 -6.63
C LYS A 108 1.77 -8.86 -6.95
N GLY A 109 2.81 -9.64 -7.14
CA GLY A 109 4.14 -9.13 -7.44
C GLY A 109 5.22 -10.17 -7.19
N ARG A 110 6.45 -9.81 -7.48
CA ARG A 110 7.59 -10.69 -7.28
C ARG A 110 8.13 -10.59 -5.86
N THR A 111 8.34 -11.72 -5.22
CA THR A 111 9.12 -11.81 -3.98
C THR A 111 10.60 -11.70 -4.34
N ALA A 112 11.24 -10.60 -3.94
CA ALA A 112 12.66 -10.35 -4.15
C ALA A 112 13.23 -9.57 -2.98
N VAL A 113 14.54 -9.70 -2.73
CA VAL A 113 15.23 -9.06 -1.59
C VAL A 113 15.05 -7.54 -1.56
N ASN A 114 14.97 -6.92 -2.73
CA ASN A 114 14.83 -5.47 -2.90
C ASN A 114 13.42 -5.05 -3.35
N ASN A 115 12.42 -5.90 -3.21
CA ASN A 115 11.02 -5.55 -3.44
C ASN A 115 10.26 -5.55 -2.11
N GLY A 116 9.56 -4.46 -1.80
CA GLY A 116 8.85 -4.35 -0.54
C GLY A 116 8.50 -2.93 -0.16
N THR A 117 8.36 -2.71 1.13
CA THR A 117 8.18 -1.40 1.74
C THR A 117 9.26 -1.18 2.77
N VAL A 118 9.95 -0.06 2.69
CA VAL A 118 10.95 0.34 3.65
C VAL A 118 10.41 1.43 4.56
N PHE A 119 10.81 1.37 5.82
CA PHE A 119 10.51 2.36 6.84
C PHE A 119 11.81 3.02 7.26
N TYR A 120 11.72 4.31 7.59
CA TYR A 120 12.87 5.14 7.91
C TYR A 120 12.70 5.77 9.29
N HIS A 121 13.79 5.93 10.00
CA HIS A 121 13.87 6.88 11.11
C HIS A 121 14.68 8.11 10.69
N LYS A 122 14.49 9.21 11.41
CA LYS A 122 15.25 10.44 11.16
C LYS A 122 16.46 10.49 12.07
N GLU A 123 17.63 10.62 11.46
CA GLU A 123 18.86 10.99 12.14
C GLU A 123 19.28 12.39 11.68
N LYS A 124 19.12 13.39 12.56
CA LYS A 124 19.30 14.82 12.22
C LYS A 124 18.38 15.17 11.02
N ASP A 125 18.96 15.51 9.87
CA ASP A 125 18.22 15.89 8.66
C ASP A 125 18.13 14.78 7.62
N LYS A 126 18.55 13.56 7.96
CA LYS A 126 18.60 12.42 7.02
C LYS A 126 17.60 11.35 7.41
N SER A 127 16.92 10.81 6.40
CA SER A 127 16.14 9.57 6.56
C SER A 127 17.07 8.37 6.42
N VAL A 128 17.18 7.60 7.48
CA VAL A 128 18.01 6.37 7.54
C VAL A 128 17.08 5.17 7.49
N LEU A 129 17.40 4.20 6.63
CA LEU A 129 16.62 2.96 6.55
C LEU A 129 16.69 2.22 7.89
N ASP A 130 15.54 1.85 8.42
CA ASP A 130 15.39 1.16 9.69
C ASP A 130 14.83 -0.26 9.48
N ILE A 131 13.67 -0.37 8.81
CA ILE A 131 13.02 -1.65 8.58
C ILE A 131 12.74 -1.83 7.10
N HIS A 132 13.05 -3.01 6.56
CA HIS A 132 12.59 -3.43 5.25
C HIS A 132 11.61 -4.60 5.39
N VAL A 133 10.36 -4.38 4.98
CA VAL A 133 9.34 -5.42 4.89
C VAL A 133 9.27 -5.92 3.45
N GLY A 134 9.89 -7.08 3.20
CA GLY A 134 9.93 -7.68 1.87
C GLY A 134 8.53 -7.98 1.31
N PHE A 135 8.38 -7.80 0.00
CA PHE A 135 7.14 -8.11 -0.69
C PHE A 135 6.88 -9.63 -0.65
N ARG A 136 5.71 -9.98 -0.19
CA ARG A 136 5.18 -11.34 -0.22
C ARG A 136 3.69 -11.27 -0.50
N GLU A 137 3.23 -11.98 -1.50
CA GLU A 137 1.80 -12.09 -1.79
C GLU A 137 1.03 -12.58 -0.55
N ASN A 138 -0.16 -12.03 -0.35
CA ASN A 138 -1.01 -12.31 0.81
C ASN A 138 -0.40 -11.88 2.17
N ARG A 139 0.48 -10.89 2.17
CA ARG A 139 1.01 -10.24 3.37
C ARG A 139 0.27 -8.95 3.63
N ALA A 140 -0.14 -8.72 4.87
CA ALA A 140 -0.64 -7.43 5.34
C ALA A 140 0.33 -6.81 6.35
N VAL A 141 0.47 -5.48 6.28
CA VAL A 141 1.33 -4.69 7.16
C VAL A 141 0.52 -3.54 7.72
N LEU A 142 0.35 -3.50 9.05
CA LEU A 142 -0.27 -2.37 9.75
C LEU A 142 0.83 -1.53 10.40
N PHE A 143 0.79 -0.22 10.21
CA PHE A 143 1.76 0.73 10.76
C PHE A 143 1.13 2.11 10.99
N PRO A 144 1.69 2.93 11.91
CA PRO A 144 1.25 4.30 12.11
C PRO A 144 1.45 5.15 10.84
N SER A 145 0.48 5.97 10.48
CA SER A 145 0.56 6.84 9.29
C SER A 145 1.71 7.86 9.36
N SER A 146 2.16 8.19 10.57
CA SER A 146 3.30 9.09 10.81
C SER A 146 4.68 8.46 10.56
N TRP A 147 4.74 7.17 10.28
CA TRP A 147 6.01 6.52 9.96
C TRP A 147 6.42 6.81 8.53
N VAL A 148 7.60 7.42 8.39
CA VAL A 148 8.18 7.67 7.07
C VAL A 148 8.50 6.37 6.38
N HIS A 149 7.98 6.19 5.18
CA HIS A 149 8.13 4.95 4.41
C HIS A 149 8.21 5.22 2.91
N SER A 150 8.65 4.22 2.16
CA SER A 150 8.58 4.24 0.70
C SER A 150 8.39 2.84 0.13
N ALA A 151 7.83 2.76 -1.07
CA ALA A 151 7.83 1.53 -1.84
C ALA A 151 9.19 1.32 -2.49
N HIS A 152 9.75 0.13 -2.35
CA HIS A 152 10.90 -0.34 -3.11
C HIS A 152 10.45 -1.42 -4.09
N ALA A 153 10.81 -1.26 -5.35
CA ALA A 153 10.62 -2.26 -6.38
C ALA A 153 11.81 -2.19 -7.36
N ARG A 154 12.17 -3.28 -7.99
CA ARG A 154 13.27 -3.30 -8.96
C ARG A 154 12.73 -3.03 -10.36
N LYS A 155 13.33 -2.11 -11.11
CA LYS A 155 12.91 -1.68 -12.45
C LYS A 155 12.94 -2.80 -13.50
N GLU A 156 13.82 -3.76 -13.31
CA GLU A 156 14.03 -4.88 -14.23
C GLU A 156 12.96 -5.97 -14.11
N ASP A 157 12.01 -5.81 -13.18
CA ASP A 157 10.95 -6.78 -13.00
C ASP A 157 9.75 -6.43 -13.90
N ASP A 158 9.56 -7.16 -14.99
CA ASP A 158 8.36 -7.13 -15.85
C ASP A 158 7.08 -7.51 -15.08
N VAL A 159 7.21 -7.90 -13.82
CA VAL A 159 6.09 -8.31 -12.99
C VAL A 159 5.43 -7.09 -12.36
N LYS A 160 4.20 -6.82 -12.79
CA LYS A 160 3.34 -5.78 -12.21
C LYS A 160 3.15 -5.99 -10.71
N ARG A 161 3.40 -4.96 -9.91
CA ARG A 161 3.20 -4.97 -8.46
C ARG A 161 1.89 -4.31 -8.09
N TYR A 162 1.01 -5.07 -7.44
CA TYR A 162 -0.26 -4.59 -6.92
C TYR A 162 -0.25 -4.61 -5.38
N THR A 163 -0.58 -3.49 -4.77
CA THR A 163 -0.75 -3.36 -3.32
C THR A 163 -2.03 -2.61 -3.03
N ALA A 164 -2.81 -3.03 -2.03
CA ALA A 164 -3.90 -2.22 -1.51
C ALA A 164 -3.43 -1.46 -0.27
N THR A 165 -3.85 -0.20 -0.13
CA THR A 165 -3.62 0.61 1.06
C THR A 165 -4.95 1.14 1.58
N LEU A 166 -5.26 0.82 2.84
CA LEU A 166 -6.33 1.43 3.60
C LEU A 166 -5.71 2.49 4.52
N PHE A 167 -6.06 3.73 4.27
CA PHE A 167 -5.72 4.87 5.14
C PHE A 167 -6.84 5.02 6.16
N VAL A 168 -6.65 4.49 7.37
CA VAL A 168 -7.69 4.47 8.40
C VAL A 168 -7.63 5.75 9.21
N THR A 169 -8.68 6.58 9.10
CA THR A 169 -8.77 7.89 9.77
C THR A 169 -9.40 7.78 11.15
N ASP A 170 -10.29 6.79 11.34
CA ASP A 170 -10.88 6.53 12.65
C ASP A 170 -11.14 5.03 12.89
N TYR A 171 -10.81 4.58 14.13
CA TYR A 171 -11.00 3.19 14.56
C TYR A 171 -11.09 3.08 16.08
N GLU A 172 -11.64 1.95 16.54
CA GLU A 172 -11.68 1.50 17.95
C GLU A 172 -10.87 0.20 18.09
N GLU A 173 -10.18 0.03 19.23
CA GLU A 173 -9.48 -1.22 19.61
C GLU A 173 -10.39 -2.16 20.38
#